data_5f788019f79e046f73b7ae1f0e703818
#
_entry.id   5f788019f79e046f73b7ae1f0e703818
#
_cell.length_a   1.000
_cell.length_b   1.000
_cell.length_c   1.000
_cell.angle_alpha   90.00
_cell.angle_beta   90.00
_cell.angle_gamma   90.00
#
_symmetry.space_group_name_H-M   'P 1'
#
loop_
_entity.id
_entity.type
_entity.pdbx_description
1 polymer ?
#
loop_
_entity_poly.entity_id
_entity_poly.type
_entity_poly.pdbx_seq_one_letter_code
_entity_poly.pdbx_strand_id
1 'polypeptide(L)'
;MTAENDKYNKPALHNTTSTFNAKNYLDHFLARWAVNREGHRVEPGLYALGNPTPDSPVFVSANYTLSFDALRSSLKNIDSFILVLDTKGINVWCAAGKGTFGTDELVNRIQVTRLQEVVNHRNLILPQLGAPGVSGFEVTKRTHFKVEYGPARAQDLPEYLKTHTATPEMRRVQFTLMDRLTLIPVELVSVLLPLLILFLIGWKGPAAAILAGTVLFPILLPWIPTHNFSTKGFILGAAVALPFAIAAFMKDPGSALWVRSAWALVFMLLIPSITAYLALNFTGSTTFTSRSGVQREMFAYIPTMAWMFGAGLFLNIGIIFVR
;
A
#
# COMPACT_ATOMS: atom_id res chain seq x y z
N MET A 1 -32.00 -43.49 6.19
CA MET A 1 -30.52 -43.30 6.33
C MET A 1 -29.92 -42.50 5.19
N THR A 2 -30.62 -41.54 4.57
CA THR A 2 -30.14 -40.81 3.37
C THR A 2 -30.12 -39.30 3.49
N ALA A 3 -30.70 -38.70 4.52
CA ALA A 3 -30.75 -37.23 4.67
C ALA A 3 -29.62 -36.63 5.57
N GLU A 4 -29.00 -37.47 6.40
CA GLU A 4 -27.98 -37.02 7.36
C GLU A 4 -26.55 -37.02 6.75
N ASN A 5 -26.29 -37.84 5.71
CA ASN A 5 -25.02 -37.88 5.00
C ASN A 5 -24.82 -36.72 4.01
N ASP A 6 -25.90 -36.05 3.63
CA ASP A 6 -25.82 -34.93 2.65
C ASP A 6 -25.37 -33.63 3.28
N LYS A 7 -25.43 -33.49 4.60
CA LYS A 7 -24.98 -32.29 5.34
C LYS A 7 -23.46 -32.18 5.44
N TYR A 8 -22.74 -33.30 5.39
CA TYR A 8 -21.28 -33.36 5.47
C TYR A 8 -20.58 -33.24 4.10
N ASN A 9 -21.35 -33.24 3.02
CA ASN A 9 -20.79 -33.30 1.66
C ASN A 9 -20.97 -32.01 0.84
N LYS A 10 -21.57 -30.95 1.40
CA LYS A 10 -21.69 -29.66 0.71
C LYS A 10 -20.41 -28.83 0.88
N PRO A 11 -19.95 -28.14 -0.19
CA PRO A 11 -18.84 -27.19 -0.09
C PRO A 11 -19.10 -26.16 1.01
N ALA A 12 -18.10 -25.87 1.82
CA ALA A 12 -18.21 -24.83 2.84
C ALA A 12 -18.39 -23.45 2.15
N LEU A 13 -19.57 -22.87 2.32
CA LEU A 13 -19.95 -21.59 1.72
C LEU A 13 -20.21 -20.59 2.84
N HIS A 14 -19.42 -19.50 2.85
CA HIS A 14 -19.61 -18.38 3.77
C HIS A 14 -20.56 -17.36 3.15
N ASN A 15 -21.44 -16.74 3.93
CA ASN A 15 -22.31 -15.67 3.45
C ASN A 15 -21.68 -14.30 3.74
N THR A 16 -21.80 -13.38 2.80
CA THR A 16 -21.36 -11.99 2.97
C THR A 16 -22.34 -11.01 2.31
N THR A 17 -22.20 -9.73 2.65
CA THR A 17 -23.02 -8.65 2.09
C THR A 17 -22.13 -7.55 1.51
N SER A 18 -22.69 -6.74 0.62
CA SER A 18 -21.98 -5.58 0.03
C SER A 18 -21.93 -4.36 0.97
N THR A 19 -22.66 -4.39 2.08
CA THR A 19 -22.74 -3.27 3.04
C THR A 19 -21.73 -3.41 4.17
N PHE A 20 -21.27 -2.28 4.70
CA PHE A 20 -20.39 -2.22 5.86
C PHE A 20 -21.19 -1.98 7.13
N ASN A 21 -20.77 -2.62 8.19
CA ASN A 21 -21.22 -2.35 9.55
C ASN A 21 -20.15 -1.60 10.35
N ALA A 22 -20.46 -1.19 11.58
CA ALA A 22 -19.52 -0.45 12.44
C ALA A 22 -18.20 -1.20 12.67
N LYS A 23 -18.23 -2.54 12.75
CA LYS A 23 -17.01 -3.37 12.92
C LYS A 23 -16.10 -3.28 11.68
N ASN A 24 -16.66 -3.25 10.47
CA ASN A 24 -15.85 -3.08 9.26
C ASN A 24 -15.15 -1.72 9.23
N TYR A 25 -15.87 -0.63 9.57
CA TYR A 25 -15.26 0.69 9.64
C TYR A 25 -14.15 0.79 10.69
N LEU A 26 -14.36 0.18 11.86
CA LEU A 26 -13.33 0.10 12.90
C LEU A 26 -12.11 -0.70 12.42
N ASP A 27 -12.33 -1.86 11.78
CA ASP A 27 -11.25 -2.68 11.23
C ASP A 27 -10.46 -1.92 10.17
N HIS A 28 -11.13 -1.20 9.25
CA HIS A 28 -10.48 -0.34 8.26
C HIS A 28 -9.66 0.77 8.92
N PHE A 29 -10.20 1.40 9.97
CA PHE A 29 -9.46 2.42 10.71
C PHE A 29 -8.20 1.83 11.34
N LEU A 30 -8.31 0.74 12.08
CA LEU A 30 -7.18 0.08 12.75
C LEU A 30 -6.13 -0.39 11.74
N ALA A 31 -6.55 -0.98 10.61
CA ALA A 31 -5.64 -1.39 9.54
C ALA A 31 -4.81 -0.24 8.98
N ARG A 32 -5.43 0.95 8.79
CA ARG A 32 -4.75 2.15 8.28
C ARG A 32 -3.80 2.78 9.30
N TRP A 33 -4.05 2.58 10.59
CA TRP A 33 -3.17 3.00 11.68
C TRP A 33 -2.18 1.92 12.09
N ALA A 34 -2.03 0.86 11.29
CA ALA A 34 -1.11 -0.26 11.54
C ALA A 34 -1.32 -0.98 12.88
N VAL A 35 -2.50 -0.84 13.50
CA VAL A 35 -2.85 -1.54 14.75
C VAL A 35 -3.17 -2.99 14.42
N ASN A 36 -2.49 -3.94 15.06
CA ASN A 36 -2.66 -5.38 14.82
C ASN A 36 -2.56 -5.76 13.32
N ARG A 37 -1.49 -5.32 12.67
CA ARG A 37 -1.30 -5.39 11.21
C ARG A 37 -1.57 -6.77 10.59
N GLU A 38 -1.35 -7.83 11.34
CA GLU A 38 -1.57 -9.21 10.87
C GLU A 38 -2.98 -9.74 11.12
N GLY A 39 -3.79 -9.03 11.91
CA GLY A 39 -5.15 -9.44 12.30
C GLY A 39 -6.23 -9.09 11.29
N HIS A 40 -5.94 -8.21 10.30
CA HIS A 40 -6.92 -7.75 9.31
C HIS A 40 -7.10 -8.77 8.19
N ARG A 41 -7.71 -9.93 8.53
CA ARG A 41 -7.88 -11.06 7.62
C ARG A 41 -9.32 -11.54 7.63
N VAL A 42 -9.79 -11.97 6.47
CA VAL A 42 -10.96 -12.81 6.33
C VAL A 42 -10.51 -14.27 6.13
N GLU A 43 -11.36 -15.21 6.47
CA GLU A 43 -11.05 -16.63 6.32
C GLU A 43 -10.96 -16.98 4.81
N PRO A 44 -9.89 -17.68 4.36
CA PRO A 44 -9.81 -18.13 2.98
C PRO A 44 -10.87 -19.18 2.66
N GLY A 45 -11.58 -19.02 1.53
CA GLY A 45 -12.70 -19.92 1.17
C GLY A 45 -13.58 -19.33 0.10
N LEU A 46 -14.78 -19.90 -0.04
CA LEU A 46 -15.81 -19.44 -0.97
C LEU A 46 -16.90 -18.68 -0.24
N TYR A 47 -17.21 -17.49 -0.74
CA TYR A 47 -18.23 -16.60 -0.19
C TYR A 47 -19.38 -16.39 -1.17
N ALA A 48 -20.60 -16.46 -0.70
CA ALA A 48 -21.80 -16.01 -1.42
C ALA A 48 -22.08 -14.55 -1.07
N LEU A 49 -22.13 -13.69 -2.06
CA LEU A 49 -22.53 -12.30 -1.96
C LEU A 49 -23.96 -12.16 -2.50
N GLY A 50 -24.91 -11.78 -1.67
CA GLY A 50 -26.33 -11.78 -2.02
C GLY A 50 -26.91 -13.18 -2.12
N ASN A 51 -27.64 -13.48 -3.19
CA ASN A 51 -28.26 -14.77 -3.46
C ASN A 51 -27.76 -15.36 -4.80
N PRO A 52 -26.47 -15.75 -4.90
CA PRO A 52 -25.91 -16.21 -6.16
C PRO A 52 -26.50 -17.55 -6.59
N THR A 53 -26.70 -17.69 -7.89
CA THR A 53 -27.06 -18.95 -8.57
C THR A 53 -25.81 -19.63 -9.12
N PRO A 54 -25.86 -20.90 -9.52
CA PRO A 54 -24.71 -21.57 -10.15
C PRO A 54 -24.15 -20.89 -11.42
N ASP A 55 -24.91 -19.98 -12.02
CA ASP A 55 -24.49 -19.20 -13.22
C ASP A 55 -23.95 -17.82 -12.85
N SER A 56 -23.97 -17.44 -11.55
CA SER A 56 -23.44 -16.16 -11.09
C SER A 56 -21.93 -16.08 -11.21
N PRO A 57 -21.35 -14.89 -11.48
CA PRO A 57 -19.92 -14.72 -11.67
C PRO A 57 -19.11 -15.05 -10.41
N VAL A 58 -17.88 -15.54 -10.61
CA VAL A 58 -16.92 -15.82 -9.54
C VAL A 58 -15.78 -14.84 -9.61
N PHE A 59 -15.63 -14.04 -8.57
CA PHE A 59 -14.51 -13.12 -8.38
C PHE A 59 -13.44 -13.71 -7.47
N VAL A 60 -12.19 -13.32 -7.66
CA VAL A 60 -11.08 -13.77 -6.81
C VAL A 60 -10.52 -12.59 -6.03
N SER A 61 -10.29 -12.78 -4.73
CA SER A 61 -9.70 -11.76 -3.85
C SER A 61 -8.63 -12.33 -2.93
N ALA A 62 -7.82 -11.43 -2.37
CA ALA A 62 -6.91 -11.74 -1.26
C ALA A 62 -7.71 -11.81 0.06
N ASN A 63 -7.17 -12.53 1.07
CA ASN A 63 -7.78 -12.57 2.40
C ASN A 63 -7.45 -11.36 3.28
N TYR A 64 -6.87 -10.31 2.74
CA TYR A 64 -6.74 -9.02 3.43
C TYR A 64 -8.11 -8.33 3.48
N THR A 65 -8.58 -7.96 4.67
CA THR A 65 -9.93 -7.41 4.90
C THR A 65 -10.25 -6.25 3.95
N LEU A 66 -9.33 -5.29 3.79
CA LEU A 66 -9.58 -4.14 2.93
C LEU A 66 -9.71 -4.51 1.44
N SER A 67 -9.00 -5.54 0.97
CA SER A 67 -9.13 -6.03 -0.41
C SER A 67 -10.46 -6.75 -0.62
N PHE A 68 -10.85 -7.61 0.30
CA PHE A 68 -12.13 -8.31 0.28
C PHE A 68 -13.30 -7.32 0.36
N ASP A 69 -13.23 -6.37 1.27
CA ASP A 69 -14.26 -5.36 1.48
C ASP A 69 -14.39 -4.39 0.29
N ALA A 70 -13.27 -3.99 -0.33
CA ALA A 70 -13.30 -3.19 -1.55
C ALA A 70 -14.02 -3.93 -2.69
N LEU A 71 -13.78 -5.24 -2.82
CA LEU A 71 -14.44 -6.06 -3.84
C LEU A 71 -15.95 -6.17 -3.55
N ARG A 72 -16.34 -6.69 -2.36
CA ARG A 72 -17.74 -6.94 -2.06
C ARG A 72 -18.62 -5.69 -2.07
N SER A 73 -18.05 -4.54 -1.63
CA SER A 73 -18.80 -3.27 -1.65
C SER A 73 -19.00 -2.70 -3.06
N SER A 74 -18.09 -3.00 -3.98
CA SER A 74 -18.21 -2.58 -5.39
C SER A 74 -19.23 -3.42 -6.17
N LEU A 75 -19.59 -4.59 -5.66
CA LEU A 75 -20.57 -5.51 -6.27
C LEU A 75 -21.99 -5.33 -5.69
N LYS A 76 -22.33 -4.10 -5.28
CA LYS A 76 -23.68 -3.80 -4.78
C LYS A 76 -24.72 -4.15 -5.84
N ASN A 77 -25.75 -4.92 -5.44
CA ASN A 77 -26.82 -5.43 -6.31
C ASN A 77 -26.34 -6.43 -7.39
N ILE A 78 -25.20 -7.06 -7.20
CA ILE A 78 -24.67 -8.11 -8.08
C ILE A 78 -24.50 -9.37 -7.24
N ASP A 79 -25.38 -10.34 -7.44
CA ASP A 79 -25.29 -11.65 -6.81
C ASP A 79 -24.11 -12.41 -7.42
N SER A 80 -23.15 -12.81 -6.58
CA SER A 80 -21.89 -13.37 -7.06
C SER A 80 -21.20 -14.25 -6.02
N PHE A 81 -20.24 -15.04 -6.46
CA PHE A 81 -19.31 -15.74 -5.56
C PHE A 81 -17.99 -14.98 -5.47
N ILE A 82 -17.37 -15.03 -4.30
CA ILE A 82 -16.01 -14.50 -4.09
C ILE A 82 -15.14 -15.65 -3.56
N LEU A 83 -14.14 -16.03 -4.34
CA LEU A 83 -13.11 -16.99 -3.96
C LEU A 83 -11.96 -16.25 -3.29
N VAL A 84 -11.76 -16.45 -2.00
CA VAL A 84 -10.76 -15.75 -1.19
C VAL A 84 -9.52 -16.63 -1.02
N LEU A 85 -8.38 -16.16 -1.52
CA LEU A 85 -7.09 -16.84 -1.45
C LEU A 85 -6.39 -16.54 -0.11
N ASP A 86 -5.62 -17.51 0.41
CA ASP A 86 -4.75 -17.26 1.58
C ASP A 86 -3.49 -16.50 1.17
N THR A 87 -3.54 -15.20 1.25
CA THR A 87 -2.41 -14.30 0.97
C THR A 87 -1.66 -13.87 2.22
N LYS A 88 -1.89 -14.54 3.35
CA LYS A 88 -1.32 -14.21 4.67
C LYS A 88 -1.72 -12.80 5.15
N GLY A 89 -2.93 -12.34 4.81
CA GLY A 89 -3.41 -11.00 5.14
C GLY A 89 -2.73 -9.88 4.34
N ILE A 90 -2.16 -10.20 3.18
CA ILE A 90 -1.50 -9.23 2.30
C ILE A 90 -2.46 -8.88 1.16
N ASN A 91 -2.50 -7.60 0.75
CA ASN A 91 -3.32 -7.15 -0.37
C ASN A 91 -2.90 -7.81 -1.70
N VAL A 92 -3.79 -7.80 -2.69
CA VAL A 92 -3.59 -8.48 -3.99
C VAL A 92 -2.26 -8.11 -4.64
N TRP A 93 -1.94 -6.83 -4.75
CA TRP A 93 -0.75 -6.37 -5.46
C TRP A 93 0.57 -6.84 -4.81
N CYS A 94 0.69 -6.62 -3.49
CA CYS A 94 1.88 -7.08 -2.75
C CYS A 94 1.98 -8.60 -2.73
N ALA A 95 0.84 -9.29 -2.59
CA ALA A 95 0.76 -10.76 -2.54
C ALA A 95 1.13 -11.39 -3.89
N ALA A 96 0.70 -10.80 -5.01
CA ALA A 96 1.10 -11.23 -6.36
C ALA A 96 2.63 -11.11 -6.55
N GLY A 97 3.22 -10.00 -6.11
CA GLY A 97 4.68 -9.81 -6.17
C GLY A 97 5.48 -10.73 -5.25
N LYS A 98 4.87 -11.24 -4.16
CA LYS A 98 5.48 -12.18 -3.21
C LYS A 98 5.16 -13.65 -3.51
N GLY A 99 4.26 -13.92 -4.46
CA GLY A 99 3.84 -15.26 -4.86
C GLY A 99 2.72 -15.87 -3.98
N THR A 100 2.21 -15.17 -2.95
CA THR A 100 1.10 -15.68 -2.12
C THR A 100 -0.27 -15.48 -2.76
N PHE A 101 -0.45 -14.48 -3.63
CA PHE A 101 -1.55 -14.43 -4.59
C PHE A 101 -1.05 -15.08 -5.88
N GLY A 102 -1.01 -16.41 -5.92
CA GLY A 102 -0.31 -17.17 -6.95
C GLY A 102 -1.15 -18.28 -7.56
N THR A 103 -0.61 -18.85 -8.65
CA THR A 103 -1.24 -19.96 -9.39
C THR A 103 -1.54 -21.14 -8.49
N ASP A 104 -0.58 -21.55 -7.63
CA ASP A 104 -0.74 -22.73 -6.79
C ASP A 104 -1.82 -22.54 -5.72
N GLU A 105 -1.86 -21.37 -5.06
CA GLU A 105 -2.91 -21.08 -4.09
C GLU A 105 -4.28 -20.99 -4.76
N LEU A 106 -4.40 -20.39 -5.94
CA LEU A 106 -5.66 -20.34 -6.68
C LEU A 106 -6.16 -21.74 -7.03
N VAL A 107 -5.28 -22.60 -7.57
CA VAL A 107 -5.62 -24.00 -7.90
C VAL A 107 -6.03 -24.75 -6.64
N ASN A 108 -5.27 -24.65 -5.56
CA ASN A 108 -5.58 -25.26 -4.27
C ASN A 108 -6.95 -24.79 -3.76
N ARG A 109 -7.23 -23.48 -3.82
CA ARG A 109 -8.50 -22.91 -3.31
C ARG A 109 -9.71 -23.39 -4.12
N ILE A 110 -9.59 -23.48 -5.45
CA ILE A 110 -10.63 -24.06 -6.32
C ILE A 110 -10.95 -25.50 -5.90
N GLN A 111 -9.92 -26.31 -5.62
CA GLN A 111 -10.06 -27.71 -5.24
C GLN A 111 -10.67 -27.88 -3.85
N VAL A 112 -10.11 -27.15 -2.85
CA VAL A 112 -10.56 -27.24 -1.45
C VAL A 112 -12.02 -26.77 -1.28
N THR A 113 -12.40 -25.72 -2.02
CA THR A 113 -13.79 -25.22 -2.01
C THR A 113 -14.73 -26.02 -2.91
N ARG A 114 -14.22 -27.00 -3.66
CA ARG A 114 -14.99 -27.77 -4.64
C ARG A 114 -15.80 -26.88 -5.57
N LEU A 115 -15.21 -25.78 -6.03
CA LEU A 115 -15.90 -24.73 -6.79
C LEU A 115 -16.61 -25.28 -8.03
N GLN A 116 -16.06 -26.32 -8.68
CA GLN A 116 -16.65 -26.97 -9.84
C GLN A 116 -18.01 -27.61 -9.56
N GLU A 117 -18.38 -27.82 -8.31
CA GLU A 117 -19.68 -28.39 -7.89
C GLU A 117 -20.67 -27.27 -7.52
N VAL A 118 -20.20 -26.04 -7.34
CA VAL A 118 -21.01 -24.88 -6.97
C VAL A 118 -21.48 -24.12 -8.19
N VAL A 119 -20.65 -24.03 -9.23
CA VAL A 119 -20.95 -23.24 -10.45
C VAL A 119 -21.01 -24.08 -11.70
N ASN A 120 -21.92 -23.73 -12.62
CA ASN A 120 -22.09 -24.42 -13.91
C ASN A 120 -21.03 -24.01 -14.95
N HIS A 121 -20.50 -22.80 -14.82
CA HIS A 121 -19.45 -22.27 -15.73
C HIS A 121 -18.03 -22.53 -15.19
N ARG A 122 -17.03 -22.16 -16.02
CA ARG A 122 -15.60 -22.33 -15.70
C ARG A 122 -14.83 -21.03 -15.90
N ASN A 123 -15.40 -19.89 -15.48
CA ASN A 123 -14.80 -18.57 -15.60
C ASN A 123 -14.53 -17.97 -14.23
N LEU A 124 -13.33 -17.41 -14.04
CA LEU A 124 -12.90 -16.70 -12.83
C LEU A 124 -12.47 -15.29 -13.22
N ILE A 125 -12.96 -14.29 -12.51
CA ILE A 125 -12.57 -12.88 -12.70
C ILE A 125 -11.57 -12.50 -11.61
N LEU A 126 -10.33 -12.28 -12.02
CA LEU A 126 -9.24 -11.85 -11.15
C LEU A 126 -9.02 -10.35 -11.28
N PRO A 127 -8.60 -9.65 -10.22
CA PRO A 127 -8.17 -8.27 -10.34
C PRO A 127 -6.91 -8.17 -11.21
N GLN A 128 -6.80 -7.13 -12.04
CA GLN A 128 -5.62 -6.87 -12.89
C GLN A 128 -4.32 -6.88 -12.10
N LEU A 129 -4.35 -6.39 -10.84
CA LEU A 129 -3.19 -6.36 -9.95
C LEU A 129 -2.68 -7.75 -9.54
N GLY A 130 -3.46 -8.79 -9.71
CA GLY A 130 -3.08 -10.20 -9.47
C GLY A 130 -2.35 -10.85 -10.63
N ALA A 131 -2.37 -10.24 -11.83
CA ALA A 131 -1.81 -10.83 -13.04
C ALA A 131 -0.32 -11.24 -12.95
N PRO A 132 0.57 -10.50 -12.26
CA PRO A 132 1.96 -10.93 -12.11
C PRO A 132 2.15 -12.24 -11.31
N GLY A 133 1.18 -12.61 -10.47
CA GLY A 133 1.29 -13.81 -9.61
C GLY A 133 0.57 -15.04 -10.16
N VAL A 134 -0.36 -14.90 -11.09
CA VAL A 134 -1.21 -15.99 -11.56
C VAL A 134 -1.01 -16.22 -13.06
N SER A 135 -0.68 -17.46 -13.44
CA SER A 135 -0.69 -17.92 -14.81
C SER A 135 -2.07 -18.48 -15.17
N GLY A 136 -2.86 -17.74 -15.95
CA GLY A 136 -4.17 -18.21 -16.39
C GLY A 136 -4.10 -19.52 -17.19
N PHE A 137 -3.03 -19.73 -17.97
CA PHE A 137 -2.78 -20.98 -18.71
C PHE A 137 -2.64 -22.17 -17.76
N GLU A 138 -1.80 -22.07 -16.72
CA GLU A 138 -1.59 -23.15 -15.74
C GLU A 138 -2.84 -23.42 -14.89
N VAL A 139 -3.60 -22.39 -14.51
CA VAL A 139 -4.89 -22.56 -13.83
C VAL A 139 -5.85 -23.36 -14.73
N THR A 140 -6.00 -22.96 -16.00
CA THR A 140 -6.89 -23.66 -16.94
C THR A 140 -6.48 -25.11 -17.13
N LYS A 141 -5.20 -25.38 -17.29
CA LYS A 141 -4.63 -26.72 -17.46
C LYS A 141 -4.92 -27.63 -16.27
N ARG A 142 -4.84 -27.10 -15.05
CA ARG A 142 -4.95 -27.88 -13.79
C ARG A 142 -6.36 -28.00 -13.25
N THR A 143 -7.26 -27.06 -13.58
CA THR A 143 -8.61 -26.96 -12.98
C THR A 143 -9.75 -26.85 -14.00
N HIS A 144 -9.43 -26.67 -15.26
CA HIS A 144 -10.38 -26.33 -16.34
C HIS A 144 -11.10 -24.98 -16.18
N PHE A 145 -10.75 -24.17 -15.16
CA PHE A 145 -11.24 -22.82 -15.02
C PHE A 145 -10.41 -21.85 -15.86
N LYS A 146 -11.08 -21.00 -16.63
CA LYS A 146 -10.46 -19.90 -17.40
C LYS A 146 -10.30 -18.68 -16.50
N VAL A 147 -9.16 -18.03 -16.58
CA VAL A 147 -8.86 -16.80 -15.85
C VAL A 147 -9.10 -15.62 -16.79
N GLU A 148 -9.93 -14.70 -16.33
CA GLU A 148 -10.19 -13.41 -16.96
C GLU A 148 -9.63 -12.32 -16.02
N TYR A 149 -8.77 -11.44 -16.55
CA TYR A 149 -8.24 -10.32 -15.78
C TYR A 149 -9.14 -9.11 -15.97
N GLY A 150 -9.89 -8.79 -14.93
CA GLY A 150 -10.77 -7.64 -14.86
C GLY A 150 -10.01 -6.32 -14.64
N PRO A 151 -10.71 -5.27 -14.21
CA PRO A 151 -10.12 -3.96 -13.96
C PRO A 151 -9.13 -3.95 -12.79
N ALA A 152 -8.27 -2.92 -12.73
CA ALA A 152 -7.36 -2.69 -11.63
C ALA A 152 -8.09 -2.26 -10.34
N ARG A 153 -9.22 -1.56 -10.47
CA ARG A 153 -10.06 -1.12 -9.35
C ARG A 153 -11.36 -1.90 -9.31
N ALA A 154 -11.75 -2.36 -8.12
CA ALA A 154 -13.01 -3.07 -7.93
C ALA A 154 -14.22 -2.20 -8.28
N GLN A 155 -14.13 -0.87 -8.10
CA GLN A 155 -15.19 0.08 -8.44
C GLN A 155 -15.58 0.09 -9.93
N ASP A 156 -14.70 -0.36 -10.82
CA ASP A 156 -14.95 -0.45 -12.25
C ASP A 156 -15.63 -1.77 -12.66
N LEU A 157 -15.77 -2.73 -11.73
CA LEU A 157 -16.38 -4.04 -12.00
C LEU A 157 -17.81 -3.98 -12.53
N PRO A 158 -18.74 -3.12 -12.02
CA PRO A 158 -20.10 -3.05 -12.54
C PRO A 158 -20.15 -2.63 -14.02
N GLU A 159 -19.24 -1.77 -14.45
CA GLU A 159 -19.13 -1.35 -15.86
C GLU A 159 -18.47 -2.45 -16.71
N TYR A 160 -17.39 -3.04 -16.20
CA TYR A 160 -16.69 -4.14 -16.83
C TYR A 160 -17.61 -5.34 -17.11
N LEU A 161 -18.49 -5.71 -16.19
CA LEU A 161 -19.41 -6.85 -16.34
C LEU A 161 -20.44 -6.67 -17.47
N LYS A 162 -20.68 -5.44 -17.95
CA LYS A 162 -21.58 -5.20 -19.09
C LYS A 162 -20.98 -5.66 -20.41
N THR A 163 -19.66 -5.57 -20.56
CA THR A 163 -18.97 -5.81 -21.82
C THR A 163 -17.90 -6.89 -21.76
N HIS A 164 -17.49 -7.30 -20.56
CA HIS A 164 -16.32 -8.16 -20.29
C HIS A 164 -15.04 -7.64 -20.94
N THR A 165 -14.98 -6.32 -21.19
CA THR A 165 -13.83 -5.66 -21.81
C THR A 165 -13.37 -4.52 -20.95
N ALA A 166 -12.15 -4.65 -20.38
CA ALA A 166 -11.55 -3.56 -19.61
C ALA A 166 -10.97 -2.50 -20.55
N THR A 167 -11.38 -1.26 -20.37
CA THR A 167 -10.80 -0.11 -21.10
C THR A 167 -9.34 0.13 -20.69
N PRO A 168 -8.56 0.88 -21.49
CA PRO A 168 -7.20 1.26 -21.08
C PRO A 168 -7.14 1.96 -19.72
N GLU A 169 -8.14 2.77 -19.38
CA GLU A 169 -8.27 3.46 -18.09
C GLU A 169 -8.50 2.47 -16.96
N MET A 170 -9.38 1.48 -17.13
CA MET A 170 -9.65 0.41 -16.15
C MET A 170 -8.42 -0.48 -15.89
N ARG A 171 -7.53 -0.61 -16.87
CA ARG A 171 -6.27 -1.37 -16.75
C ARG A 171 -5.15 -0.58 -16.10
N ARG A 172 -5.26 0.75 -16.07
CA ARG A 172 -4.24 1.62 -15.53
C ARG A 172 -4.39 1.74 -14.01
N VAL A 173 -3.30 1.50 -13.30
CA VAL A 173 -3.24 1.81 -11.87
C VAL A 173 -3.25 3.33 -11.69
N GLN A 174 -4.27 3.84 -11.01
CA GLN A 174 -4.37 5.23 -10.61
C GLN A 174 -3.90 5.35 -9.16
N PHE A 175 -3.14 6.40 -8.88
CA PHE A 175 -2.70 6.72 -7.52
C PHE A 175 -3.17 8.13 -7.18
N THR A 176 -4.48 8.25 -6.95
CA THR A 176 -5.15 9.52 -6.71
C THR A 176 -4.69 10.17 -5.41
N LEU A 177 -5.04 11.44 -5.19
CA LEU A 177 -4.77 12.10 -3.92
C LEU A 177 -5.39 11.32 -2.74
N MET A 178 -6.62 10.82 -2.89
CA MET A 178 -7.27 10.05 -1.83
C MET A 178 -6.53 8.75 -1.51
N ASP A 179 -6.04 8.03 -2.54
CA ASP A 179 -5.22 6.83 -2.34
C ASP A 179 -3.96 7.16 -1.51
N ARG A 180 -3.31 8.30 -1.77
CA ARG A 180 -2.12 8.75 -1.04
C ARG A 180 -2.42 9.22 0.38
N LEU A 181 -3.51 9.96 0.59
CA LEU A 181 -3.95 10.38 1.92
C LEU A 181 -4.23 9.20 2.83
N THR A 182 -4.80 8.12 2.31
CA THR A 182 -5.10 6.92 3.10
C THR A 182 -3.85 6.16 3.58
N LEU A 183 -2.67 6.47 3.03
CA LEU A 183 -1.39 5.88 3.45
C LEU A 183 -0.67 6.72 4.52
N ILE A 184 -1.02 7.99 4.69
CA ILE A 184 -0.36 8.87 5.67
C ILE A 184 -0.41 8.32 7.10
N PRO A 185 -1.52 7.77 7.63
CA PRO A 185 -1.55 7.25 8.98
C PRO A 185 -0.52 6.16 9.24
N VAL A 186 -0.36 5.17 8.35
CA VAL A 186 0.63 4.10 8.52
C VAL A 186 2.07 4.61 8.44
N GLU A 187 2.34 5.60 7.59
CA GLU A 187 3.65 6.24 7.51
C GLU A 187 3.96 7.02 8.81
N LEU A 188 3.00 7.78 9.34
CA LEU A 188 3.15 8.50 10.61
C LEU A 188 3.39 7.58 11.80
N VAL A 189 2.66 6.46 11.89
CA VAL A 189 2.85 5.48 12.98
C VAL A 189 4.27 4.93 12.96
N SER A 190 4.85 4.69 11.79
CA SER A 190 6.22 4.16 11.65
C SER A 190 7.29 5.09 12.22
N VAL A 191 7.03 6.39 12.27
CA VAL A 191 7.95 7.46 12.74
C VAL A 191 7.45 8.17 14.00
N LEU A 192 6.36 7.69 14.62
CA LEU A 192 5.72 8.36 15.74
C LEU A 192 6.67 8.54 16.93
N LEU A 193 7.41 7.49 17.29
CA LEU A 193 8.33 7.54 18.43
C LEU A 193 9.47 8.57 18.23
N PRO A 194 10.24 8.54 17.12
CA PRO A 194 11.25 9.58 16.89
C PRO A 194 10.63 10.98 16.77
N LEU A 195 9.45 11.14 16.20
CA LEU A 195 8.76 12.42 16.11
C LEU A 195 8.41 12.97 17.50
N LEU A 196 7.88 12.15 18.42
CA LEU A 196 7.59 12.54 19.80
C LEU A 196 8.85 12.93 20.55
N ILE A 197 9.95 12.17 20.42
CA ILE A 197 11.23 12.50 21.04
C ILE A 197 11.71 13.88 20.57
N LEU A 198 11.67 14.15 19.24
CA LEU A 198 12.08 15.44 18.66
C LEU A 198 11.24 16.61 19.17
N PHE A 199 9.93 16.40 19.36
CA PHE A 199 9.07 17.41 19.98
C PHE A 199 9.41 17.67 21.44
N LEU A 200 9.66 16.63 22.22
CA LEU A 200 10.01 16.75 23.66
C LEU A 200 11.32 17.50 23.87
N ILE A 201 12.34 17.27 23.03
CA ILE A 201 13.62 17.98 23.10
C ILE A 201 13.60 19.33 22.37
N GLY A 202 12.47 19.73 21.77
CA GLY A 202 12.33 21.00 21.05
C GLY A 202 13.06 21.09 19.72
N TRP A 203 13.45 19.97 19.12
CA TRP A 203 14.24 19.94 17.87
C TRP A 203 13.35 20.03 16.64
N LYS A 204 12.87 21.25 16.36
CA LYS A 204 11.84 21.55 15.35
C LYS A 204 12.24 21.21 13.92
N GLY A 205 13.50 21.40 13.52
CA GLY A 205 13.97 21.15 12.17
C GLY A 205 13.83 19.69 11.75
N PRO A 206 14.43 18.71 12.45
CA PRO A 206 14.23 17.29 12.19
C PRO A 206 12.78 16.83 12.30
N ALA A 207 11.99 17.39 13.23
CA ALA A 207 10.56 17.11 13.32
C ALA A 207 9.82 17.55 12.05
N ALA A 208 10.12 18.76 11.52
CA ALA A 208 9.58 19.24 10.25
C ALA A 208 10.01 18.37 9.07
N ALA A 209 11.25 17.85 9.06
CA ALA A 209 11.74 16.92 8.04
C ALA A 209 10.91 15.61 8.01
N ILE A 210 10.61 15.06 9.21
CA ILE A 210 9.79 13.85 9.31
C ILE A 210 8.38 14.13 8.78
N LEU A 211 7.73 15.22 9.20
CA LEU A 211 6.40 15.58 8.72
C LEU A 211 6.40 15.86 7.21
N ALA A 212 7.45 16.49 6.68
CA ALA A 212 7.59 16.69 5.25
C ALA A 212 7.68 15.36 4.48
N GLY A 213 8.47 14.40 4.95
CA GLY A 213 8.64 13.10 4.31
C GLY A 213 7.40 12.18 4.42
N THR A 214 6.68 12.22 5.55
CA THR A 214 5.56 11.31 5.80
C THR A 214 4.19 11.89 5.43
N VAL A 215 4.01 13.20 5.45
CA VAL A 215 2.72 13.86 5.18
C VAL A 215 2.76 14.67 3.88
N LEU A 216 3.70 15.63 3.77
CA LEU A 216 3.73 16.51 2.59
C LEU A 216 4.17 15.76 1.33
N PHE A 217 5.11 14.84 1.45
CA PHE A 217 5.62 14.09 0.29
C PHE A 217 4.53 13.28 -0.42
N PRO A 218 3.72 12.42 0.24
CA PRO A 218 2.60 11.74 -0.40
C PRO A 218 1.61 12.69 -1.08
N ILE A 219 1.30 13.81 -0.45
CA ILE A 219 0.40 14.82 -1.00
C ILE A 219 0.99 15.42 -2.29
N LEU A 220 2.23 15.89 -2.23
CA LEU A 220 2.87 16.66 -3.30
C LEU A 220 3.54 15.78 -4.37
N LEU A 221 3.57 14.46 -4.20
CA LEU A 221 4.28 13.51 -5.06
C LEU A 221 4.17 13.74 -6.57
N PRO A 222 2.98 14.05 -7.16
CA PRO A 222 2.86 14.25 -8.61
C PRO A 222 3.45 15.57 -9.11
N TRP A 223 3.49 16.58 -8.25
CA TRP A 223 3.92 17.94 -8.64
C TRP A 223 5.41 18.18 -8.45
N ILE A 224 6.09 17.34 -7.62
CA ILE A 224 7.54 17.46 -7.47
C ILE A 224 8.21 16.87 -8.73
N PRO A 225 9.03 17.64 -9.47
CA PRO A 225 9.70 17.18 -10.69
C PRO A 225 10.67 16.04 -10.39
N THR A 226 11.02 15.25 -11.40
CA THR A 226 11.90 14.08 -11.40
C THR A 226 11.14 12.74 -11.28
N HIS A 227 11.84 11.64 -11.56
CA HIS A 227 11.26 10.29 -11.46
C HIS A 227 11.58 9.63 -10.12
N ASN A 228 12.79 9.84 -9.59
CA ASN A 228 13.24 9.18 -8.37
C ASN A 228 12.60 9.81 -7.13
N PHE A 229 12.12 8.97 -6.24
CA PHE A 229 11.50 9.39 -4.98
C PHE A 229 12.51 10.11 -4.07
N SER A 230 13.73 9.59 -4.00
CA SER A 230 14.82 10.22 -3.24
C SER A 230 15.11 11.64 -3.72
N THR A 231 15.20 11.87 -5.04
CA THR A 231 15.42 13.22 -5.59
C THR A 231 14.26 14.15 -5.28
N LYS A 232 13.00 13.66 -5.41
CA LYS A 232 11.82 14.42 -5.00
C LYS A 232 11.88 14.78 -3.51
N GLY A 233 12.31 13.82 -2.67
CA GLY A 233 12.48 14.03 -1.23
C GLY A 233 13.56 15.06 -0.91
N PHE A 234 14.69 15.08 -1.63
CA PHE A 234 15.72 16.11 -1.51
C PHE A 234 15.19 17.49 -1.87
N ILE A 235 14.44 17.61 -2.96
CA ILE A 235 13.82 18.89 -3.40
C ILE A 235 12.86 19.39 -2.31
N LEU A 236 11.95 18.55 -1.85
CA LEU A 236 11.00 18.91 -0.80
C LEU A 236 11.71 19.27 0.50
N GLY A 237 12.68 18.44 0.90
CA GLY A 237 13.48 18.67 2.11
C GLY A 237 14.28 19.95 2.05
N ALA A 238 14.87 20.30 0.90
CA ALA A 238 15.57 21.57 0.70
C ALA A 238 14.61 22.77 0.83
N ALA A 239 13.42 22.68 0.24
CA ALA A 239 12.40 23.73 0.39
C ALA A 239 11.98 23.92 1.85
N VAL A 240 11.79 22.82 2.60
CA VAL A 240 11.45 22.87 4.04
C VAL A 240 12.65 23.36 4.87
N ALA A 241 13.90 23.07 4.48
CA ALA A 241 15.10 23.49 5.19
C ALA A 241 15.35 25.00 5.12
N LEU A 242 14.98 25.65 4.02
CA LEU A 242 15.26 27.06 3.77
C LEU A 242 14.81 27.99 4.91
N PRO A 243 13.56 27.98 5.39
CA PRO A 243 13.14 28.87 6.46
C PRO A 243 13.91 28.61 7.76
N PHE A 244 14.27 27.36 8.07
CA PHE A 244 15.07 27.02 9.26
C PHE A 244 16.51 27.51 9.10
N ALA A 245 17.11 27.35 7.92
CA ALA A 245 18.46 27.82 7.63
C ALA A 245 18.55 29.34 7.69
N ILE A 246 17.59 30.05 7.10
CA ILE A 246 17.51 31.52 7.16
C ILE A 246 17.32 31.99 8.62
N ALA A 247 16.40 31.41 9.36
CA ALA A 247 16.17 31.74 10.75
C ALA A 247 17.42 31.50 11.61
N ALA A 248 18.12 30.38 11.39
CA ALA A 248 19.35 30.07 12.10
C ALA A 248 20.48 31.06 11.76
N PHE A 249 20.59 31.44 10.51
CA PHE A 249 21.57 32.44 10.06
C PHE A 249 21.31 33.83 10.62
N MET A 250 20.05 34.21 10.82
CA MET A 250 19.64 35.54 11.30
C MET A 250 19.51 35.63 12.82
N LYS A 251 19.56 34.50 13.55
CA LYS A 251 19.23 34.42 14.97
C LYS A 251 20.16 35.27 15.85
N ASP A 252 21.44 35.32 15.53
CA ASP A 252 22.46 36.03 16.32
C ASP A 252 23.40 36.82 15.40
N PRO A 253 23.03 38.05 15.00
CA PRO A 253 23.82 38.87 14.10
C PRO A 253 25.21 39.25 14.64
N GLY A 254 25.43 39.21 15.96
CA GLY A 254 26.72 39.49 16.61
C GLY A 254 27.69 38.33 16.56
N SER A 255 27.24 37.12 16.27
CA SER A 255 28.13 35.96 16.09
C SER A 255 28.93 36.04 14.79
N ALA A 256 30.13 35.42 14.79
CA ALA A 256 30.97 35.34 13.61
C ALA A 256 30.22 34.71 12.40
N LEU A 257 30.48 35.23 11.21
CA LEU A 257 29.79 34.81 9.98
C LEU A 257 29.85 33.28 9.76
N TRP A 258 30.99 32.65 10.05
CA TRP A 258 31.17 31.22 9.88
C TRP A 258 30.26 30.41 10.82
N VAL A 259 30.01 30.88 12.07
CA VAL A 259 29.09 30.22 13.05
C VAL A 259 27.65 30.26 12.52
N ARG A 260 27.22 31.42 12.04
CA ARG A 260 25.89 31.63 11.45
C ARG A 260 25.68 30.76 10.23
N SER A 261 26.68 30.72 9.35
CA SER A 261 26.65 29.87 8.13
C SER A 261 26.66 28.39 8.49
N ALA A 262 27.41 27.98 9.50
CA ALA A 262 27.46 26.60 9.94
C ALA A 262 26.11 26.15 10.52
N TRP A 263 25.41 26.97 11.30
CA TRP A 263 24.03 26.68 11.76
C TRP A 263 23.04 26.55 10.60
N ALA A 264 23.11 27.41 9.60
CA ALA A 264 22.27 27.31 8.40
C ALA A 264 22.55 25.98 7.66
N LEU A 265 23.84 25.63 7.52
CA LEU A 265 24.27 24.40 6.84
C LEU A 265 23.79 23.14 7.57
N VAL A 266 23.76 23.13 8.91
CA VAL A 266 23.17 22.01 9.67
C VAL A 266 21.76 21.68 9.20
N PHE A 267 20.89 22.68 9.06
CA PHE A 267 19.53 22.46 8.58
C PHE A 267 19.48 22.01 7.12
N MET A 268 20.35 22.57 6.27
CA MET A 268 20.48 22.20 4.85
C MET A 268 21.03 20.79 4.63
N LEU A 269 21.70 20.21 5.61
CA LEU A 269 22.18 18.83 5.56
C LEU A 269 21.17 17.84 6.20
N LEU A 270 20.64 18.16 7.36
CA LEU A 270 19.76 17.24 8.11
C LEU A 270 18.36 17.12 7.50
N ILE A 271 17.71 18.23 7.17
CA ILE A 271 16.30 18.19 6.73
C ILE A 271 16.17 17.49 5.38
N PRO A 272 16.96 17.80 4.34
CA PRO A 272 16.84 17.11 3.05
C PRO A 272 17.19 15.62 3.12
N SER A 273 18.18 15.22 3.92
CA SER A 273 18.57 13.82 4.05
C SER A 273 17.48 12.98 4.71
N ILE A 274 16.87 13.48 5.79
CA ILE A 274 15.74 12.80 6.48
C ILE A 274 14.53 12.73 5.55
N THR A 275 14.16 13.84 4.91
CA THR A 275 12.99 13.89 4.01
C THR A 275 13.17 12.97 2.80
N ALA A 276 14.38 12.94 2.21
CA ALA A 276 14.68 12.05 1.08
C ALA A 276 14.64 10.57 1.47
N TYR A 277 15.12 10.22 2.66
CA TYR A 277 15.04 8.85 3.17
C TYR A 277 13.58 8.39 3.36
N LEU A 278 12.73 9.24 3.96
CA LEU A 278 11.31 8.94 4.13
C LEU A 278 10.56 8.88 2.80
N ALA A 279 10.91 9.75 1.85
CA ALA A 279 10.39 9.69 0.49
C ALA A 279 10.78 8.38 -0.22
N LEU A 280 12.01 7.90 -0.03
CA LEU A 280 12.44 6.60 -0.53
C LEU A 280 11.65 5.44 0.12
N ASN A 281 11.40 5.48 1.42
CA ASN A 281 10.58 4.46 2.09
C ASN A 281 9.15 4.42 1.55
N PHE A 282 8.58 5.56 1.17
CA PHE A 282 7.24 5.63 0.58
C PHE A 282 7.13 4.87 -0.76
N THR A 283 8.24 4.52 -1.42
CA THR A 283 8.23 3.64 -2.60
C THR A 283 7.57 2.29 -2.32
N GLY A 284 7.67 1.76 -1.10
CA GLY A 284 7.01 0.53 -0.67
C GLY A 284 5.49 0.61 -0.55
N SER A 285 4.95 1.82 -0.42
CA SER A 285 3.51 2.09 -0.28
C SER A 285 2.83 2.45 -1.60
N THR A 286 3.58 2.57 -2.70
CA THR A 286 3.07 2.94 -4.02
C THR A 286 3.09 1.77 -5.00
N THR A 287 2.11 1.75 -5.91
CA THR A 287 2.01 0.76 -7.00
C THR A 287 2.81 1.15 -8.24
N PHE A 288 3.49 2.30 -8.26
CA PHE A 288 4.24 2.79 -9.44
C PHE A 288 5.68 2.29 -9.50
N THR A 289 6.20 1.72 -8.43
CA THR A 289 7.61 1.31 -8.36
C THR A 289 7.76 -0.19 -8.65
N SER A 290 8.87 -0.56 -9.30
CA SER A 290 9.30 -1.94 -9.42
C SER A 290 10.34 -2.28 -8.35
N ARG A 291 10.39 -3.54 -7.92
CA ARG A 291 11.36 -4.00 -6.91
C ARG A 291 12.81 -3.68 -7.31
N SER A 292 13.17 -3.91 -8.56
CA SER A 292 14.51 -3.62 -9.09
C SER A 292 14.79 -2.11 -9.16
N GLY A 293 13.78 -1.30 -9.49
CA GLY A 293 13.89 0.16 -9.49
C GLY A 293 14.15 0.72 -8.09
N VAL A 294 13.37 0.27 -7.10
CA VAL A 294 13.57 0.66 -5.70
C VAL A 294 14.95 0.26 -5.20
N GLN A 295 15.39 -0.98 -5.48
CA GLN A 295 16.71 -1.45 -5.08
C GLN A 295 17.83 -0.59 -5.68
N ARG A 296 17.75 -0.25 -6.96
CA ARG A 296 18.72 0.64 -7.62
C ARG A 296 18.73 2.02 -6.96
N GLU A 297 17.57 2.58 -6.66
CA GLU A 297 17.45 3.88 -6.00
C GLU A 297 18.04 3.85 -4.58
N MET A 298 17.80 2.78 -3.81
CA MET A 298 18.40 2.59 -2.49
C MET A 298 19.93 2.62 -2.54
N PHE A 299 20.55 1.82 -3.42
CA PHE A 299 22.01 1.79 -3.53
C PHE A 299 22.62 3.11 -4.00
N ALA A 300 21.92 3.86 -4.84
CA ALA A 300 22.41 5.14 -5.36
C ALA A 300 22.31 6.28 -4.33
N TYR A 301 21.24 6.31 -3.53
CA TYR A 301 20.93 7.51 -2.71
C TYR A 301 21.16 7.34 -1.21
N ILE A 302 21.02 6.13 -0.64
CA ILE A 302 21.24 5.95 0.81
C ILE A 302 22.63 6.38 1.27
N PRO A 303 23.74 6.08 0.56
CA PRO A 303 25.06 6.56 0.97
C PRO A 303 25.13 8.09 1.07
N THR A 304 24.58 8.81 0.10
CA THR A 304 24.55 10.28 0.10
C THR A 304 23.71 10.82 1.27
N MET A 305 22.53 10.24 1.53
CA MET A 305 21.70 10.60 2.66
C MET A 305 22.43 10.40 3.98
N ALA A 306 23.10 9.25 4.15
CA ALA A 306 23.86 8.92 5.35
C ALA A 306 25.03 9.90 5.57
N TRP A 307 25.78 10.23 4.53
CA TRP A 307 26.86 11.22 4.60
C TRP A 307 26.35 12.62 4.97
N MET A 308 25.27 13.09 4.32
CA MET A 308 24.67 14.39 4.64
C MET A 308 24.17 14.43 6.08
N PHE A 309 23.47 13.37 6.53
CA PHE A 309 22.97 13.27 7.88
C PHE A 309 24.11 13.25 8.91
N GLY A 310 25.12 12.41 8.69
CA GLY A 310 26.30 12.32 9.57
C GLY A 310 27.09 13.62 9.64
N ALA A 311 27.35 14.27 8.50
CA ALA A 311 28.01 15.56 8.43
C ALA A 311 27.21 16.67 9.14
N GLY A 312 25.87 16.68 8.98
CA GLY A 312 24.99 17.61 9.67
C GLY A 312 25.00 17.43 11.20
N LEU A 313 25.00 16.18 11.68
CA LEU A 313 25.11 15.89 13.12
C LEU A 313 26.49 16.28 13.66
N PHE A 314 27.56 15.93 12.96
CA PHE A 314 28.91 16.27 13.37
C PHE A 314 29.09 17.79 13.46
N LEU A 315 28.64 18.53 12.46
CA LEU A 315 28.67 19.98 12.45
C LEU A 315 27.84 20.58 13.58
N ASN A 316 26.65 20.05 13.83
CA ASN A 316 25.77 20.47 14.94
C ASN A 316 26.48 20.33 16.29
N ILE A 317 27.11 19.16 16.54
CA ILE A 317 27.86 18.90 17.79
C ILE A 317 29.07 19.82 17.86
N GLY A 318 29.85 19.93 16.77
CA GLY A 318 31.05 20.76 16.74
C GLY A 318 30.80 22.22 17.07
N ILE A 319 29.72 22.81 16.56
CA ILE A 319 29.37 24.22 16.86
C ILE A 319 29.06 24.43 18.35
N ILE A 320 28.46 23.45 19.04
CA ILE A 320 28.12 23.54 20.45
C ILE A 320 29.41 23.63 21.32
N PHE A 321 30.49 22.93 20.93
CA PHE A 321 31.75 22.93 21.67
C PHE A 321 32.67 24.13 21.36
N VAL A 322 32.44 24.83 20.27
CA VAL A 322 33.28 25.98 19.83
C VAL A 322 32.62 27.31 20.25
N ARG A 323 31.41 27.30 20.70
CA ARG A 323 30.66 28.47 21.17
C ARG A 323 30.86 28.67 22.68
#